data_5d53253b121f9c9fbbfe4a6755826466
#
_entry.id   5d53253b121f9c9fbbfe4a6755826466
#
_cell.length_a   1.000
_cell.length_b   1.000
_cell.length_c   1.000
_cell.angle_alpha   90.00
_cell.angle_beta   90.00
_cell.angle_gamma   90.00
#
_symmetry.space_group_name_H-M   'P 1'
#
loop_
_entity.id
_entity.type
_entity.pdbx_description
1 polymer ?
#
loop_
_entity_poly.entity_id
_entity_poly.type
_entity_poly.pdbx_seq_one_letter_code
_entity_poly.pdbx_strand_id
1 'polypeptide(L)'
;MRAVVAIIALALSGCGFHFAGSRPLPEPLRTVYVDMDLPYSVSEPPVESALRARLLRRGAKITTSADEATCTVRLRNLDEKREMLSVGPDGKALEFLLTTTVSYEVVGRDQVLLPADTLSVSRDYFFNAQQVLAKEAEEARLRDYIQSDLAELMILRLEARLNAASGEMPKP
;
A
#
# COMPACT_ATOMS: atom_id res chain seq x y z
N MET A 1 -33.98 22.38 29.84
CA MET A 1 -33.09 21.21 29.71
C MET A 1 -33.39 20.36 28.46
N ARG A 2 -34.64 20.03 28.14
CA ARG A 2 -34.97 19.21 26.95
C ARG A 2 -34.59 19.86 25.59
N ALA A 3 -34.75 21.17 25.45
CA ALA A 3 -34.41 21.90 24.22
C ALA A 3 -32.88 21.98 23.98
N VAL A 4 -32.06 22.10 25.03
CA VAL A 4 -30.58 22.15 24.93
C VAL A 4 -30.04 20.79 24.49
N VAL A 5 -30.59 19.70 24.99
CA VAL A 5 -30.19 18.34 24.56
C VAL A 5 -30.54 18.09 23.09
N ALA A 6 -31.67 18.57 22.61
CA ALA A 6 -32.07 18.47 21.21
C ALA A 6 -31.14 19.25 20.27
N ILE A 7 -30.68 20.45 20.67
CA ILE A 7 -29.75 21.28 19.90
C ILE A 7 -28.36 20.63 19.83
N ILE A 8 -27.88 20.03 20.93
CA ILE A 8 -26.59 19.31 20.97
C ILE A 8 -26.67 18.05 20.09
N ALA A 9 -27.76 17.31 20.10
CA ALA A 9 -27.95 16.13 19.24
C ALA A 9 -27.98 16.50 17.74
N LEU A 10 -28.58 17.65 17.39
CA LEU A 10 -28.60 18.16 16.01
C LEU A 10 -27.20 18.63 15.54
N ALA A 11 -26.38 19.20 16.43
CA ALA A 11 -25.03 19.66 16.12
C ALA A 11 -24.04 18.49 15.91
N LEU A 12 -24.27 17.35 16.56
CA LEU A 12 -23.45 16.13 16.39
C LEU A 12 -23.76 15.36 15.09
N SER A 13 -24.94 15.53 14.51
CA SER A 13 -25.29 14.89 13.22
C SER A 13 -24.72 15.63 11.99
N GLY A 14 -24.19 16.84 12.15
CA GLY A 14 -23.61 17.64 11.07
C GLY A 14 -22.09 17.44 10.86
N CYS A 15 -21.39 16.71 11.73
CA CYS A 15 -20.00 16.33 11.48
C CYS A 15 -19.99 15.21 10.46
N GLY A 16 -19.72 15.52 9.20
CA GLY A 16 -19.59 14.57 8.08
C GLY A 16 -18.42 13.60 8.24
N PHE A 17 -18.36 12.87 9.33
CA PHE A 17 -17.44 11.76 9.53
C PHE A 17 -17.89 10.60 8.66
N HIS A 18 -17.31 10.49 7.46
CA HIS A 18 -17.39 9.27 6.67
C HIS A 18 -16.27 8.33 7.11
N PHE A 19 -16.63 7.10 7.48
CA PHE A 19 -15.62 6.06 7.70
C PHE A 19 -14.75 5.91 6.45
N ALA A 20 -13.45 6.12 6.60
CA ALA A 20 -12.48 5.80 5.56
C ALA A 20 -12.64 4.30 5.23
N GLY A 21 -12.97 3.97 3.97
CA GLY A 21 -13.22 2.59 3.56
C GLY A 21 -14.68 2.21 3.31
N SER A 22 -15.64 3.12 3.52
CA SER A 22 -17.07 2.87 3.23
C SER A 22 -17.43 2.97 1.73
N ARG A 23 -16.52 3.47 0.89
CA ARG A 23 -16.76 3.53 -0.56
C ARG A 23 -16.52 2.16 -1.20
N PRO A 24 -17.42 1.70 -2.08
CA PRO A 24 -17.21 0.47 -2.82
C PRO A 24 -15.96 0.62 -3.70
N LEU A 25 -15.26 -0.48 -3.92
CA LEU A 25 -14.13 -0.51 -4.85
C LEU A 25 -14.59 -0.13 -6.26
N PRO A 26 -13.76 0.58 -7.04
CA PRO A 26 -13.98 0.78 -8.47
C PRO A 26 -14.25 -0.56 -9.16
N GLU A 27 -15.13 -0.55 -10.17
CA GLU A 27 -15.58 -1.77 -10.84
C GLU A 27 -14.43 -2.68 -11.31
N PRO A 28 -13.33 -2.15 -11.89
CA PRO A 28 -12.21 -2.99 -12.30
C PRO A 28 -11.56 -3.76 -11.14
N LEU A 29 -11.60 -3.22 -9.92
CA LEU A 29 -10.98 -3.84 -8.73
C LEU A 29 -11.92 -4.84 -8.01
N ARG A 30 -13.09 -5.18 -8.55
CA ARG A 30 -13.99 -6.15 -7.92
C ARG A 30 -13.51 -7.59 -8.02
N THR A 31 -12.88 -7.94 -9.14
CA THR A 31 -12.30 -9.27 -9.35
C THR A 31 -10.89 -9.11 -9.90
N VAL A 32 -9.89 -9.34 -9.09
CA VAL A 32 -8.50 -8.96 -9.35
C VAL A 32 -7.59 -10.19 -9.34
N TYR A 33 -6.71 -10.25 -10.32
CA TYR A 33 -5.51 -11.07 -10.28
C TYR A 33 -4.33 -10.15 -9.92
N VAL A 34 -3.54 -10.52 -8.93
CA VAL A 34 -2.30 -9.82 -8.58
C VAL A 34 -1.15 -10.66 -9.11
N ASP A 35 -0.34 -10.06 -9.96
CA ASP A 35 0.80 -10.66 -10.64
C ASP A 35 2.09 -9.95 -10.21
N MET A 36 3.04 -10.70 -9.67
CA MET A 36 4.34 -10.17 -9.29
C MET A 36 5.42 -10.77 -10.16
N ASP A 37 6.00 -9.95 -11.03
CA ASP A 37 7.09 -10.35 -11.92
C ASP A 37 8.43 -10.22 -11.20
N LEU A 38 8.86 -11.33 -10.60
CA LEU A 38 10.18 -11.48 -9.99
C LEU A 38 10.94 -12.63 -10.65
N PRO A 39 12.19 -12.43 -11.07
CA PRO A 39 12.95 -13.46 -11.78
C PRO A 39 13.22 -14.72 -10.95
N TYR A 40 13.27 -14.64 -9.64
CA TYR A 40 13.45 -15.78 -8.73
C TYR A 40 12.82 -15.46 -7.37
N SER A 41 11.61 -15.97 -7.14
CA SER A 41 10.95 -15.86 -5.82
C SER A 41 10.75 -17.24 -5.21
N VAL A 42 11.33 -17.50 -4.04
CA VAL A 42 11.11 -18.73 -3.25
C VAL A 42 9.81 -18.60 -2.42
N SER A 43 9.36 -17.37 -2.18
CA SER A 43 8.15 -17.05 -1.43
C SER A 43 7.49 -15.80 -2.00
N GLU A 44 6.18 -15.67 -1.76
CA GLU A 44 5.42 -14.48 -2.12
C GLU A 44 5.97 -13.26 -1.35
N PRO A 45 6.33 -12.14 -2.04
CA PRO A 45 6.80 -10.94 -1.38
C PRO A 45 5.75 -10.33 -0.46
N PRO A 46 6.15 -9.72 0.68
CA PRO A 46 5.19 -9.10 1.61
C PRO A 46 4.30 -8.04 0.97
N VAL A 47 4.78 -7.29 -0.03
CA VAL A 47 3.97 -6.29 -0.75
C VAL A 47 2.83 -6.93 -1.53
N GLU A 48 3.06 -8.09 -2.16
CA GLU A 48 2.04 -8.82 -2.91
C GLU A 48 0.98 -9.40 -1.98
N SER A 49 1.39 -10.14 -0.95
CA SER A 49 0.48 -10.71 0.04
C SER A 49 -0.30 -9.64 0.80
N ALA A 50 0.34 -8.52 1.14
CA ALA A 50 -0.32 -7.39 1.77
C ALA A 50 -1.35 -6.73 0.84
N LEU A 51 -1.04 -6.57 -0.45
CA LEU A 51 -1.97 -6.01 -1.44
C LEU A 51 -3.19 -6.92 -1.60
N ARG A 52 -3.00 -8.24 -1.77
CA ARG A 52 -4.08 -9.24 -1.84
C ARG A 52 -4.97 -9.18 -0.59
N ALA A 53 -4.36 -9.18 0.60
CA ALA A 53 -5.11 -9.12 1.85
C ALA A 53 -5.92 -7.83 2.00
N ARG A 54 -5.41 -6.69 1.53
CA ARG A 54 -6.13 -5.41 1.59
C ARG A 54 -7.28 -5.36 0.59
N LEU A 55 -7.06 -5.82 -0.65
CA LEU A 55 -8.12 -5.92 -1.66
C LEU A 55 -9.27 -6.80 -1.16
N LEU A 56 -8.96 -7.96 -0.55
CA LEU A 56 -9.96 -8.84 0.07
C LEU A 56 -10.76 -8.13 1.17
N ARG A 57 -10.08 -7.40 2.07
CA ARG A 57 -10.77 -6.63 3.14
C ARG A 57 -11.66 -5.53 2.59
N ARG A 58 -11.34 -4.99 1.41
CA ARG A 58 -12.14 -3.98 0.71
C ARG A 58 -13.27 -4.60 -0.12
N GLY A 59 -13.43 -5.93 -0.10
CA GLY A 59 -14.49 -6.66 -0.78
C GLY A 59 -14.16 -7.09 -2.21
N ALA A 60 -12.90 -7.04 -2.64
CA ALA A 60 -12.49 -7.62 -3.91
C ALA A 60 -12.49 -9.16 -3.84
N LYS A 61 -12.79 -9.80 -4.96
CA LYS A 61 -12.54 -11.23 -5.18
C LYS A 61 -11.14 -11.37 -5.80
N ILE A 62 -10.25 -12.09 -5.13
CA ILE A 62 -8.93 -12.40 -5.67
C ILE A 62 -9.00 -13.73 -6.43
N THR A 63 -8.51 -13.72 -7.67
CA THR A 63 -8.43 -14.91 -8.52
C THR A 63 -7.01 -15.44 -8.59
N THR A 64 -6.87 -16.70 -8.99
CA THR A 64 -5.57 -17.37 -9.22
C THR A 64 -5.13 -17.32 -10.69
N SER A 65 -6.01 -16.82 -11.57
CA SER A 65 -5.76 -16.69 -13.00
C SER A 65 -6.20 -15.32 -13.50
N ALA A 66 -5.42 -14.76 -14.43
CA ALA A 66 -5.74 -13.50 -15.10
C ALA A 66 -7.03 -13.59 -15.95
N ASP A 67 -7.33 -14.76 -16.49
CA ASP A 67 -8.52 -14.98 -17.35
C ASP A 67 -9.83 -14.85 -16.58
N GLU A 68 -9.81 -15.13 -15.28
CA GLU A 68 -10.98 -15.01 -14.40
C GLU A 68 -11.15 -13.60 -13.82
N ALA A 69 -10.14 -12.74 -13.97
CA ALA A 69 -10.13 -11.40 -13.39
C ALA A 69 -10.77 -10.36 -14.33
N THR A 70 -11.32 -9.30 -13.74
CA THR A 70 -11.70 -8.08 -14.48
C THR A 70 -10.49 -7.24 -14.80
N CYS A 71 -9.47 -7.27 -13.92
CA CYS A 71 -8.18 -6.67 -14.18
C CYS A 71 -7.05 -7.43 -13.49
N THR A 72 -5.85 -7.23 -14.00
CA THR A 72 -4.59 -7.69 -13.39
C THR A 72 -3.83 -6.48 -12.86
N VAL A 73 -3.48 -6.51 -11.59
CA VAL A 73 -2.51 -5.59 -11.01
C VAL A 73 -1.14 -6.23 -11.10
N ARG A 74 -0.30 -5.71 -12.00
CA ARG A 74 1.06 -6.20 -12.20
C ARG A 74 2.03 -5.39 -11.37
N LEU A 75 2.81 -6.10 -10.55
CA LEU A 75 3.88 -5.54 -9.74
C LEU A 75 5.21 -5.91 -10.35
N ARG A 76 6.13 -4.95 -10.46
CA ARG A 76 7.45 -5.14 -11.07
C ARG A 76 8.51 -4.31 -10.35
N ASN A 77 9.77 -4.64 -10.59
CA ASN A 77 10.91 -3.86 -10.12
C ASN A 77 10.85 -3.56 -8.62
N LEU A 78 10.53 -4.59 -7.81
CA LEU A 78 10.68 -4.47 -6.37
C LEU A 78 12.17 -4.34 -6.05
N ASP A 79 12.54 -3.17 -5.52
CA ASP A 79 13.91 -2.84 -5.16
C ASP A 79 13.97 -2.36 -3.72
N GLU A 80 14.93 -2.88 -2.98
CA GLU A 80 15.17 -2.52 -1.58
C GLU A 80 16.58 -1.98 -1.42
N LYS A 81 16.70 -0.76 -0.90
CA LYS A 81 17.95 -0.08 -0.65
C LYS A 81 18.15 0.20 0.83
N ARG A 82 19.41 0.13 1.26
CA ARG A 82 19.85 0.56 2.57
C ARG A 82 20.96 1.59 2.40
N GLU A 83 20.74 2.77 2.90
CA GLU A 83 21.70 3.88 2.83
C GLU A 83 22.09 4.32 4.24
N MET A 84 23.34 4.62 4.46
CA MET A 84 23.83 5.14 5.73
C MET A 84 23.54 6.64 5.80
N LEU A 85 22.79 7.07 6.82
CA LEU A 85 22.44 8.47 7.04
C LEU A 85 23.44 9.20 7.93
N SER A 86 23.96 8.53 8.94
CA SER A 86 24.87 9.18 9.90
C SER A 86 25.93 8.22 10.42
N VAL A 87 27.08 8.81 10.82
CA VAL A 87 28.22 8.12 11.45
C VAL A 87 28.52 8.73 12.80
N GLY A 88 28.89 7.87 13.75
CA GLY A 88 29.34 8.29 15.07
C GLY A 88 30.73 8.84 15.08
N PRO A 89 31.19 9.37 16.24
CA PRO A 89 32.54 9.88 16.42
C PRO A 89 33.62 8.80 16.24
N ASP A 90 33.27 7.52 16.37
CA ASP A 90 34.12 6.36 16.16
C ASP A 90 34.12 5.85 14.70
N GLY A 91 33.49 6.59 13.79
CA GLY A 91 33.40 6.26 12.37
C GLY A 91 32.42 5.13 12.02
N LYS A 92 31.67 4.64 12.99
CA LYS A 92 30.65 3.59 12.75
C LYS A 92 29.30 4.20 12.38
N ALA A 93 28.54 3.46 11.57
CA ALA A 93 27.17 3.84 11.23
C ALA A 93 26.31 3.91 12.50
N LEU A 94 25.54 4.99 12.62
CA LEU A 94 24.55 5.20 13.69
C LEU A 94 23.13 5.08 13.18
N GLU A 95 22.89 5.43 11.92
CA GLU A 95 21.55 5.53 11.38
C GLU A 95 21.54 5.10 9.92
N PHE A 96 20.52 4.34 9.56
CA PHE A 96 20.29 3.90 8.18
C PHE A 96 18.90 4.30 7.71
N LEU A 97 18.79 4.55 6.41
CA LEU A 97 17.54 4.70 5.68
C LEU A 97 17.29 3.43 4.88
N LEU A 98 16.14 2.81 5.09
CA LEU A 98 15.62 1.74 4.25
C LEU A 98 14.62 2.34 3.28
N THR A 99 14.79 2.06 2.01
CA THR A 99 13.87 2.49 0.96
C THR A 99 13.43 1.27 0.16
N THR A 100 12.12 1.06 0.04
CA THR A 100 11.56 0.06 -0.86
C THR A 100 10.77 0.75 -1.95
N THR A 101 11.01 0.34 -3.18
CA THR A 101 10.36 0.88 -4.39
C THR A 101 9.72 -0.26 -5.17
N VAL A 102 8.51 -0.04 -5.68
CA VAL A 102 7.81 -0.98 -6.54
C VAL A 102 7.12 -0.25 -7.68
N SER A 103 7.20 -0.78 -8.88
CA SER A 103 6.42 -0.32 -10.02
C SER A 103 5.15 -1.15 -10.14
N TYR A 104 4.04 -0.52 -10.51
CA TYR A 104 2.77 -1.22 -10.72
C TYR A 104 2.05 -0.67 -11.95
N GLU A 105 1.26 -1.51 -12.60
CA GLU A 105 0.32 -1.15 -13.66
C GLU A 105 -0.99 -1.92 -13.48
N VAL A 106 -2.08 -1.42 -14.04
CA VAL A 106 -3.35 -2.14 -14.07
C VAL A 106 -3.77 -2.39 -15.50
N VAL A 107 -3.95 -3.65 -15.82
CA VAL A 107 -4.32 -4.11 -17.16
C VAL A 107 -5.68 -4.77 -17.09
N GLY A 108 -6.63 -4.29 -17.89
CA GLY A 108 -7.90 -4.96 -18.16
C GLY A 108 -7.72 -6.07 -19.19
N ARG A 109 -8.82 -6.64 -19.66
CA ARG A 109 -8.78 -7.72 -20.66
C ARG A 109 -8.17 -7.27 -21.98
N ASP A 110 -8.57 -6.10 -22.48
CA ASP A 110 -8.23 -5.65 -23.82
C ASP A 110 -7.42 -4.33 -23.82
N GLN A 111 -7.20 -3.72 -22.68
CA GLN A 111 -6.55 -2.41 -22.58
C GLN A 111 -5.84 -2.20 -21.24
N VAL A 112 -4.87 -1.30 -21.26
CA VAL A 112 -4.24 -0.78 -20.03
C VAL A 112 -5.21 0.19 -19.37
N LEU A 113 -5.66 -0.11 -18.15
CA LEU A 113 -6.55 0.74 -17.37
C LEU A 113 -5.79 1.86 -16.67
N LEU A 114 -4.63 1.52 -16.10
CA LEU A 114 -3.70 2.48 -15.54
C LEU A 114 -2.29 2.17 -16.03
N PRO A 115 -1.61 3.16 -16.66
CA PRO A 115 -0.22 2.99 -17.08
C PRO A 115 0.69 2.82 -15.87
N ALA A 116 1.87 2.25 -16.13
CA ALA A 116 2.88 1.99 -15.11
C ALA A 116 3.20 3.26 -14.30
N ASP A 117 3.26 3.10 -12.99
CA ASP A 117 3.63 4.12 -12.02
C ASP A 117 4.50 3.48 -10.94
N THR A 118 5.23 4.29 -10.20
CA THR A 118 6.17 3.81 -9.19
C THR A 118 5.83 4.40 -7.83
N LEU A 119 5.87 3.55 -6.82
CA LEU A 119 5.73 3.92 -5.41
C LEU A 119 7.02 3.63 -4.67
N SER A 120 7.37 4.52 -3.74
CA SER A 120 8.50 4.37 -2.86
C SER A 120 8.12 4.75 -1.44
N VAL A 121 8.56 3.96 -0.48
CA VAL A 121 8.41 4.25 0.95
C VAL A 121 9.76 4.08 1.61
N SER A 122 10.12 5.02 2.47
CA SER A 122 11.37 5.00 3.22
C SER A 122 11.09 5.08 4.73
N ARG A 123 11.95 4.42 5.51
CA ARG A 123 12.00 4.52 6.98
C ARG A 123 13.44 4.52 7.43
N ASP A 124 13.73 5.37 8.40
CA ASP A 124 15.01 5.40 9.09
C ASP A 124 14.97 4.53 10.34
N TYR A 125 16.12 4.03 10.75
CA TYR A 125 16.30 3.36 12.04
C TYR A 125 17.70 3.53 12.59
N PHE A 126 17.78 3.56 13.92
CA PHE A 126 19.05 3.62 14.61
C PHE A 126 19.73 2.25 14.70
N PHE A 127 21.00 2.21 14.33
CA PHE A 127 21.82 1.00 14.38
C PHE A 127 22.78 1.07 15.58
N ASN A 128 22.81 0.00 16.37
CA ASN A 128 23.75 -0.16 17.46
C ASN A 128 24.66 -1.36 17.18
N ALA A 129 25.94 -1.09 16.92
CA ALA A 129 26.95 -2.12 16.61
C ALA A 129 27.18 -3.14 17.73
N GLN A 130 26.72 -2.87 18.96
CA GLN A 130 26.81 -3.81 20.08
C GLN A 130 25.64 -4.83 20.13
N GLN A 131 24.60 -4.62 19.33
CA GLN A 131 23.37 -5.41 19.32
C GLN A 131 23.02 -5.90 17.89
N VAL A 132 24.00 -6.36 17.14
CA VAL A 132 23.86 -6.66 15.70
C VAL A 132 22.69 -7.60 15.42
N LEU A 133 22.57 -8.74 16.10
CA LEU A 133 21.51 -9.73 15.86
C LEU A 133 20.10 -9.16 16.14
N ALA A 134 19.95 -8.36 17.20
CA ALA A 134 18.69 -7.72 17.50
C ALA A 134 18.31 -6.68 16.43
N LYS A 135 19.31 -5.97 15.92
CA LYS A 135 19.13 -4.95 14.88
C LYS A 135 18.84 -5.55 13.50
N GLU A 136 19.42 -6.68 13.16
CA GLU A 136 19.05 -7.43 11.94
C GLU A 136 17.59 -7.89 11.96
N ALA A 137 17.12 -8.38 13.10
CA ALA A 137 15.72 -8.76 13.25
C ALA A 137 14.76 -7.55 13.22
N GLU A 138 15.20 -6.38 13.74
CA GLU A 138 14.45 -5.13 13.66
C GLU A 138 14.39 -4.63 12.21
N GLU A 139 15.51 -4.65 11.50
CA GLU A 139 15.58 -4.27 10.09
C GLU A 139 14.66 -5.14 9.21
N ALA A 140 14.68 -6.47 9.41
CA ALA A 140 13.80 -7.38 8.66
C ALA A 140 12.31 -7.03 8.87
N ARG A 141 11.91 -6.81 10.12
CA ARG A 141 10.52 -6.37 10.41
C ARG A 141 10.19 -5.02 9.79
N LEU A 142 11.14 -4.09 9.80
CA LEU A 142 10.95 -2.76 9.21
C LEU A 142 10.75 -2.85 7.69
N ARG A 143 11.46 -3.75 7.00
CA ARG A 143 11.25 -4.04 5.57
C ARG A 143 9.84 -4.56 5.30
N ASP A 144 9.34 -5.50 6.12
CA ASP A 144 7.97 -6.01 6.01
C ASP A 144 6.94 -4.88 6.22
N TYR A 145 7.17 -3.99 7.18
CA TYR A 145 6.33 -2.81 7.39
C TYR A 145 6.32 -1.86 6.19
N ILE A 146 7.50 -1.57 5.62
CA ILE A 146 7.62 -0.71 4.44
C ILE A 146 6.83 -1.30 3.27
N GLN A 147 6.96 -2.59 2.99
CA GLN A 147 6.22 -3.26 1.94
C GLN A 147 4.70 -3.28 2.22
N SER A 148 4.31 -3.42 3.48
CA SER A 148 2.91 -3.31 3.91
C SER A 148 2.36 -1.90 3.68
N ASP A 149 3.13 -0.85 3.99
CA ASP A 149 2.75 0.55 3.76
C ASP A 149 2.64 0.83 2.24
N LEU A 150 3.56 0.28 1.43
CA LEU A 150 3.48 0.37 -0.03
C LEU A 150 2.16 -0.20 -0.56
N ALA A 151 1.72 -1.36 -0.07
CA ALA A 151 0.45 -1.95 -0.46
C ALA A 151 -0.75 -1.08 -0.08
N GLU A 152 -0.71 -0.38 1.07
CA GLU A 152 -1.75 0.57 1.48
C GLU A 152 -1.82 1.77 0.55
N LEU A 153 -0.66 2.41 0.32
CA LEU A 153 -0.56 3.55 -0.60
C LEU A 153 -0.98 3.18 -2.02
N MET A 154 -0.64 1.96 -2.45
CA MET A 154 -1.03 1.46 -3.77
C MET A 154 -2.55 1.40 -3.91
N ILE A 155 -3.27 0.81 -2.95
CA ILE A 155 -4.73 0.75 -3.00
C ILE A 155 -5.34 2.14 -3.07
N LEU A 156 -4.91 3.05 -2.20
CA LEU A 156 -5.42 4.42 -2.21
C LEU A 156 -5.20 5.11 -3.57
N ARG A 157 -4.04 4.88 -4.19
CA ARG A 157 -3.70 5.44 -5.49
C ARG A 157 -4.48 4.77 -6.63
N LEU A 158 -4.66 3.46 -6.59
CA LEU A 158 -5.46 2.71 -7.55
C LEU A 158 -6.91 3.19 -7.54
N GLU A 159 -7.53 3.30 -6.35
CA GLU A 159 -8.90 3.80 -6.20
C GLU A 159 -9.04 5.22 -6.73
N ALA A 160 -8.13 6.13 -6.35
CA ALA A 160 -8.19 7.51 -6.77
C ALA A 160 -8.07 7.66 -8.30
N ARG A 161 -7.12 6.94 -8.92
CA ARG A 161 -6.87 7.02 -10.37
C ARG A 161 -7.95 6.35 -11.19
N LEU A 162 -8.48 5.21 -10.76
CA LEU A 162 -9.56 4.50 -11.46
C LEU A 162 -10.88 5.29 -11.39
N ASN A 163 -11.20 5.88 -10.24
CA ASN A 163 -12.37 6.76 -10.11
C ASN A 163 -12.24 8.00 -10.98
N ALA A 164 -11.06 8.61 -11.05
CA ALA A 164 -10.83 9.75 -11.94
C ALA A 164 -10.96 9.37 -13.42
N ALA A 165 -10.48 8.20 -13.82
CA ALA A 165 -10.60 7.68 -15.19
C ALA A 165 -12.05 7.33 -15.57
N SER A 166 -12.87 6.91 -14.60
CA SER A 166 -14.29 6.60 -14.80
C SER A 166 -15.19 7.85 -14.83
N GLY A 167 -14.62 9.05 -14.64
CA GLY A 167 -15.40 10.31 -14.57
C GLY A 167 -16.21 10.46 -13.27
N GLU A 168 -16.04 9.56 -12.34
CA GLU A 168 -16.67 9.58 -11.03
C GLU A 168 -15.86 10.44 -10.06
N MET A 169 -15.96 11.78 -10.24
CA MET A 169 -15.34 12.70 -9.29
C MET A 169 -15.93 12.48 -7.90
N PRO A 170 -15.12 12.50 -6.85
CA PRO A 170 -15.62 12.40 -5.48
C PRO A 170 -16.59 13.57 -5.24
N LYS A 171 -17.88 13.25 -5.01
CA LYS A 171 -18.80 14.24 -4.45
C LYS A 171 -18.27 14.70 -3.11
N PRO A 172 -18.25 16.02 -2.84
CA PRO A 172 -17.77 16.60 -1.60
C PRO A 172 -18.51 16.11 -0.37
#